data_d09ffaa9fd3cfa681e7e0120c1cdd142
#
_entry.id   d09ffaa9fd3cfa681e7e0120c1cdd142
#
_cell.length_a   1.000
_cell.length_b   1.000
_cell.length_c   1.000
_cell.angle_alpha   90.00
_cell.angle_beta   90.00
_cell.angle_gamma   90.00
#
_symmetry.space_group_name_H-M   'P 1'
#
loop_
_entity.id
_entity.type
_entity.pdbx_description
1 polymer ?
#
loop_
_entity_poly.entity_id
_entity_poly.type
_entity_poly.pdbx_seq_one_letter_code
_entity_poly.pdbx_strand_id
1 'polypeptide(L)'
;MDISRRHFIQSTLSMGALASLSLPGYSLAAPSNDFRALICVYLAGGNDAFNTILPLSEAHYRQYSKVRGTLSVAKEDILPINLSAVDSSNHPVKLGLHPKLNALTSVFEQGDASIVLNSGILNHPVTKQAIEQGEASLPEQLFSHNSQTDAWLLGGMSESKNLGWAGRMLDVLNSESEITPLYSVHGNSLWLRAMEHRQTVLKKDRAVQLTAIDNPLYKGIYDRLLSHQTDNPFNGHFNLMVDESMVMSSVLSEQLNHIADEPLFTSSTLGKQMQTVYKLIASQDVLKQQRQVFFVKHSGYDLHDSQLARHPVLLEDLATNLLAMYRAVERLGLNKQVTSFTMSDFGRRMMSNGNGTDHGWGGHQLLIGGAVNGKQPIGTWPELILGGNDDYSQGRLIPKIAADQVGSTLAQWMGVSDNAALEYVFPNIRNFTHSNLGFMA
;
A
#
# COMPACT_ATOMS: atom_id res chain seq x y z
N MET A 1 28.86 -26.33 28.05
CA MET A 1 29.06 -26.68 26.63
C MET A 1 28.53 -25.52 25.81
N ASP A 2 29.42 -24.73 25.28
CA ASP A 2 29.00 -23.62 24.41
C ASP A 2 28.59 -24.15 23.05
N ILE A 3 27.29 -24.21 22.83
CA ILE A 3 26.73 -24.47 21.50
C ILE A 3 26.84 -23.15 20.74
N SER A 4 27.69 -23.08 19.73
CA SER A 4 27.85 -21.89 18.93
C SER A 4 26.55 -21.59 18.17
N ARG A 5 26.21 -20.31 17.99
CA ARG A 5 25.05 -19.82 17.23
C ARG A 5 24.86 -20.52 15.87
N ARG A 6 25.93 -20.94 15.24
CA ARG A 6 25.95 -21.69 13.98
C ARG A 6 25.32 -23.10 14.08
N HIS A 7 25.52 -23.79 15.19
CA HIS A 7 24.97 -25.14 15.40
C HIS A 7 23.48 -25.10 15.76
N PHE A 8 23.02 -24.01 16.39
CA PHE A 8 21.62 -23.80 16.71
C PHE A 8 20.78 -23.57 15.45
N ILE A 9 21.25 -22.74 14.52
CA ILE A 9 20.58 -22.51 13.22
C ILE A 9 20.49 -23.81 12.41
N GLN A 10 21.52 -24.65 12.46
CA GLN A 10 21.49 -25.96 11.78
C GLN A 10 20.56 -27.00 12.45
N SER A 11 20.34 -26.94 13.76
CA SER A 11 19.43 -27.85 14.46
C SER A 11 17.96 -27.45 14.37
N THR A 12 17.64 -26.16 14.21
CA THR A 12 16.25 -25.71 13.95
C THR A 12 15.81 -26.01 12.52
N LEU A 13 16.73 -26.06 11.56
CA LEU A 13 16.43 -26.54 10.20
C LEU A 13 16.06 -28.02 10.14
N SER A 14 16.51 -28.85 11.10
CA SER A 14 16.18 -30.28 11.12
C SER A 14 14.85 -30.62 11.81
N MET A 15 14.25 -29.73 12.61
CA MET A 15 12.89 -29.93 13.17
C MET A 15 11.79 -29.29 12.34
N GLY A 16 12.10 -28.36 11.44
CA GLY A 16 11.17 -27.79 10.46
C GLY A 16 10.83 -28.70 9.27
N ALA A 17 11.54 -29.83 9.15
CA ALA A 17 11.44 -30.72 7.98
C ALA A 17 10.18 -31.63 7.96
N LEU A 18 9.24 -31.50 8.89
CA LEU A 18 8.00 -32.32 8.93
C LEU A 18 6.73 -31.56 8.52
N ALA A 19 6.85 -30.31 8.09
CA ALA A 19 5.74 -29.55 7.50
C ALA A 19 6.12 -28.85 6.20
N SER A 20 7.16 -29.30 5.50
CA SER A 20 7.41 -28.90 4.12
C SER A 20 6.39 -29.59 3.21
N LEU A 21 5.19 -29.04 3.15
CA LEU A 21 4.46 -29.03 1.90
C LEU A 21 5.42 -28.34 0.94
N SER A 22 6.07 -29.10 0.06
CA SER A 22 6.95 -28.63 -0.99
C SER A 22 6.16 -27.59 -1.78
N LEU A 23 6.42 -26.29 -1.51
CA LEU A 23 6.08 -25.28 -2.47
C LEU A 23 6.72 -25.71 -3.79
N PRO A 24 5.98 -25.73 -4.90
CA PRO A 24 6.56 -26.06 -6.21
C PRO A 24 7.82 -25.20 -6.36
N GLY A 25 8.94 -25.83 -6.75
CA GLY A 25 10.24 -25.18 -6.79
C GLY A 25 10.19 -23.90 -7.63
N TYR A 26 9.98 -22.79 -6.97
CA TYR A 26 10.04 -21.49 -7.59
C TYR A 26 11.48 -21.24 -8.02
N SER A 27 11.68 -20.94 -9.28
CA SER A 27 12.98 -20.53 -9.80
C SER A 27 13.42 -19.31 -9.00
N LEU A 28 14.43 -19.46 -8.15
CA LEU A 28 15.05 -18.37 -7.42
C LEU A 28 15.57 -17.39 -8.46
N ALA A 29 14.91 -16.24 -8.60
CA ALA A 29 15.51 -15.12 -9.31
C ALA A 29 16.87 -14.86 -8.69
N ALA A 30 17.93 -14.79 -9.53
CA ALA A 30 19.27 -14.45 -9.05
C ALA A 30 19.18 -13.19 -8.20
N PRO A 31 19.87 -13.11 -7.04
CA PRO A 31 19.81 -11.94 -6.18
C PRO A 31 20.21 -10.73 -7.03
N SER A 32 19.24 -9.86 -7.34
CA SER A 32 19.53 -8.59 -7.96
C SER A 32 20.18 -7.73 -6.87
N ASN A 33 21.36 -7.18 -7.13
CA ASN A 33 21.99 -6.19 -6.24
C ASN A 33 21.19 -4.86 -6.20
N ASP A 34 19.95 -4.89 -6.67
CA ASP A 34 19.11 -3.73 -6.86
C ASP A 34 18.13 -3.59 -5.68
N PHE A 35 18.37 -2.61 -4.83
CA PHE A 35 17.46 -2.26 -3.74
C PHE A 35 16.12 -1.77 -4.27
N ARG A 36 15.01 -2.21 -3.65
CA ARG A 36 13.67 -1.68 -3.92
C ARG A 36 12.86 -1.54 -2.65
N ALA A 37 12.16 -0.42 -2.54
CA ALA A 37 11.26 -0.13 -1.43
C ALA A 37 9.86 0.23 -1.94
N LEU A 38 8.85 -0.43 -1.40
CA LEU A 38 7.45 -0.18 -1.70
C LEU A 38 6.75 0.44 -0.49
N ILE A 39 6.16 1.63 -0.68
CA ILE A 39 5.45 2.37 0.36
C ILE A 39 3.96 2.39 0.03
N CYS A 40 3.15 1.71 0.81
CA CYS A 40 1.69 1.83 0.76
C CYS A 40 1.23 2.95 1.68
N VAL A 41 0.60 3.98 1.12
CA VAL A 41 -0.11 5.02 1.87
C VAL A 41 -1.60 4.70 1.85
N TYR A 42 -2.07 4.07 2.92
CA TYR A 42 -3.45 3.65 3.05
C TYR A 42 -4.34 4.81 3.50
N LEU A 43 -5.24 5.25 2.62
CA LEU A 43 -6.19 6.34 2.83
C LEU A 43 -7.46 5.77 3.48
N ALA A 44 -7.47 5.68 4.80
CA ALA A 44 -8.52 4.97 5.53
C ALA A 44 -9.84 5.75 5.60
N GLY A 45 -10.91 5.12 5.16
CA GLY A 45 -12.26 5.66 5.16
C GLY A 45 -12.89 5.83 3.78
N GLY A 46 -12.23 5.40 2.71
CA GLY A 46 -12.73 5.57 1.35
C GLY A 46 -12.47 6.99 0.81
N ASN A 47 -11.32 7.20 0.21
CA ASN A 47 -10.97 8.48 -0.38
C ASN A 47 -11.95 8.86 -1.51
N ASP A 48 -12.39 10.12 -1.56
CA ASP A 48 -13.14 10.65 -2.70
C ASP A 48 -12.21 10.88 -3.89
N ALA A 49 -11.98 9.80 -4.63
CA ALA A 49 -11.07 9.75 -5.75
C ALA A 49 -11.47 10.71 -6.88
N PHE A 50 -12.78 10.94 -7.08
CA PHE A 50 -13.32 11.83 -8.11
C PHE A 50 -13.33 13.31 -7.71
N ASN A 51 -13.00 13.63 -6.46
CA ASN A 51 -12.61 14.96 -6.01
C ASN A 51 -11.09 15.06 -5.75
N THR A 52 -10.33 13.99 -6.03
CA THR A 52 -8.87 13.97 -5.99
C THR A 52 -8.29 14.19 -7.40
N ILE A 53 -8.77 13.43 -8.37
CA ILE A 53 -8.45 13.53 -9.81
C ILE A 53 -9.71 13.95 -10.55
N LEU A 54 -9.60 14.95 -11.40
CA LEU A 54 -10.75 15.62 -12.00
C LEU A 54 -10.61 15.72 -13.52
N PRO A 55 -11.73 15.68 -14.26
CA PRO A 55 -11.71 15.86 -15.71
C PRO A 55 -11.72 17.35 -16.07
N LEU A 56 -10.87 17.74 -17.01
CA LEU A 56 -10.80 19.10 -17.55
C LEU A 56 -11.49 19.25 -18.90
N SER A 57 -11.68 18.14 -19.65
CA SER A 57 -12.40 18.17 -20.91
C SER A 57 -13.86 18.58 -20.68
N GLU A 58 -14.37 19.53 -21.49
CA GLU A 58 -15.66 20.23 -21.27
C GLU A 58 -16.85 19.28 -21.04
N ALA A 59 -16.97 18.25 -21.87
CA ALA A 59 -18.09 17.31 -21.77
C ALA A 59 -18.02 16.50 -20.45
N HIS A 60 -16.83 16.02 -20.08
CA HIS A 60 -16.61 15.21 -18.88
C HIS A 60 -16.72 16.05 -17.61
N TYR A 61 -16.24 17.31 -17.63
CA TYR A 61 -16.43 18.22 -16.52
C TYR A 61 -17.90 18.53 -16.28
N ARG A 62 -18.70 18.72 -17.32
CA ARG A 62 -20.16 18.92 -17.18
C ARG A 62 -20.85 17.70 -16.58
N GLN A 63 -20.45 16.48 -16.95
CA GLN A 63 -20.97 15.25 -16.32
C GLN A 63 -20.60 15.22 -14.83
N TYR A 64 -19.31 15.45 -14.51
CA TYR A 64 -18.80 15.50 -13.15
C TYR A 64 -19.55 16.52 -12.29
N SER A 65 -19.60 17.79 -12.71
CA SER A 65 -20.22 18.86 -11.93
C SER A 65 -21.71 18.65 -11.74
N LYS A 66 -22.41 18.11 -12.76
CA LYS A 66 -23.84 17.78 -12.67
C LYS A 66 -24.12 16.73 -11.60
N VAL A 67 -23.32 15.68 -11.51
CA VAL A 67 -23.53 14.58 -10.56
C VAL A 67 -23.05 14.96 -9.15
N ARG A 68 -21.95 15.69 -9.05
CA ARG A 68 -21.40 16.17 -7.77
C ARG A 68 -22.20 17.28 -7.12
N GLY A 69 -22.86 18.11 -7.91
CA GLY A 69 -23.63 19.25 -7.40
C GLY A 69 -22.75 20.19 -6.57
N THR A 70 -23.15 20.46 -5.33
CA THR A 70 -22.43 21.36 -4.42
C THR A 70 -21.03 20.89 -4.01
N LEU A 71 -20.71 19.60 -4.18
CA LEU A 71 -19.38 19.06 -3.88
C LEU A 71 -18.41 19.18 -5.06
N SER A 72 -18.82 19.70 -6.20
CA SER A 72 -17.94 19.85 -7.35
C SER A 72 -16.84 20.90 -7.09
N VAL A 73 -15.63 20.58 -7.48
CA VAL A 73 -14.52 21.55 -7.54
C VAL A 73 -14.72 22.43 -8.76
N ALA A 74 -14.60 23.75 -8.61
CA ALA A 74 -14.73 24.69 -9.72
C ALA A 74 -13.64 24.41 -10.78
N LYS A 75 -14.03 24.51 -12.07
CA LYS A 75 -13.15 24.10 -13.17
C LYS A 75 -11.88 24.94 -13.24
N GLU A 76 -11.99 26.21 -12.94
CA GLU A 76 -10.91 27.20 -12.89
C GLU A 76 -9.88 26.93 -11.77
N ASP A 77 -10.28 26.20 -10.73
CA ASP A 77 -9.41 25.84 -9.61
C ASP A 77 -8.65 24.52 -9.84
N ILE A 78 -9.08 23.69 -10.81
CA ILE A 78 -8.46 22.40 -11.10
C ILE A 78 -7.06 22.62 -11.67
N LEU A 79 -6.06 21.99 -11.08
CA LEU A 79 -4.67 22.08 -11.52
C LEU A 79 -4.45 21.13 -12.72
N PRO A 80 -4.19 21.64 -13.93
CA PRO A 80 -3.96 20.77 -15.08
C PRO A 80 -2.67 19.95 -14.90
N ILE A 81 -2.71 18.70 -15.32
CA ILE A 81 -1.52 17.86 -15.47
C ILE A 81 -1.40 17.40 -16.91
N ASN A 82 -0.17 17.10 -17.34
CA ASN A 82 0.09 16.66 -18.71
C ASN A 82 -0.25 15.17 -18.92
N LEU A 83 -1.42 14.75 -18.41
CA LEU A 83 -1.96 13.41 -18.62
C LEU A 83 -3.34 13.49 -19.27
N SER A 84 -3.56 12.61 -20.25
CA SER A 84 -4.84 12.43 -20.90
C SER A 84 -5.21 10.95 -20.87
N ALA A 85 -6.41 10.67 -20.37
CA ALA A 85 -7.04 9.36 -20.45
C ALA A 85 -7.92 9.27 -21.71
N VAL A 86 -8.52 8.12 -21.91
CA VAL A 86 -9.69 7.95 -22.78
C VAL A 86 -10.88 7.47 -21.94
N ASP A 87 -12.10 7.80 -22.36
CA ASP A 87 -13.31 7.21 -21.80
C ASP A 87 -13.65 5.86 -22.46
N SER A 88 -14.75 5.22 -22.02
CA SER A 88 -15.22 3.95 -22.59
C SER A 88 -15.62 4.01 -24.06
N SER A 89 -15.84 5.21 -24.59
CA SER A 89 -16.12 5.48 -26.00
C SER A 89 -14.89 5.95 -26.78
N ASN A 90 -13.70 5.85 -26.18
CA ASN A 90 -12.41 6.27 -26.73
C ASN A 90 -12.28 7.79 -27.00
N HIS A 91 -13.05 8.65 -26.30
CA HIS A 91 -12.87 10.09 -26.36
C HIS A 91 -11.78 10.53 -25.38
N PRO A 92 -10.95 11.53 -25.76
CA PRO A 92 -9.87 11.99 -24.90
C PRO A 92 -10.39 12.77 -23.68
N VAL A 93 -9.87 12.47 -22.52
CA VAL A 93 -10.19 13.11 -21.24
C VAL A 93 -8.92 13.73 -20.67
N LYS A 94 -8.80 15.06 -20.75
CA LYS A 94 -7.73 15.78 -20.04
C LYS A 94 -7.97 15.70 -18.55
N LEU A 95 -6.92 15.41 -17.79
CA LEU A 95 -6.98 15.25 -16.34
C LEU A 95 -6.36 16.45 -15.62
N GLY A 96 -6.80 16.67 -14.40
CA GLY A 96 -6.24 17.63 -13.46
C GLY A 96 -6.33 17.12 -12.04
N LEU A 97 -5.63 17.79 -11.15
CA LEU A 97 -5.60 17.51 -9.72
C LEU A 97 -6.50 18.46 -8.96
N HIS A 98 -7.01 18.01 -7.82
CA HIS A 98 -7.60 18.92 -6.84
C HIS A 98 -6.59 20.00 -6.45
N PRO A 99 -7.01 21.30 -6.26
CA PRO A 99 -6.09 22.42 -6.01
C PRO A 99 -5.15 22.17 -4.83
N LYS A 100 -5.56 21.40 -3.84
CA LYS A 100 -4.73 21.06 -2.67
C LYS A 100 -3.64 20.01 -2.94
N LEU A 101 -3.61 19.41 -4.12
CA LEU A 101 -2.53 18.53 -4.56
C LEU A 101 -1.40 19.29 -5.31
N ASN A 102 -1.37 20.61 -5.22
CA ASN A 102 -0.39 21.46 -5.89
C ASN A 102 1.07 20.99 -5.70
N ALA A 103 1.42 20.50 -4.53
CA ALA A 103 2.76 19.98 -4.25
C ALA A 103 3.19 18.85 -5.22
N LEU A 104 2.25 18.10 -5.78
CA LEU A 104 2.56 16.98 -6.69
C LEU A 104 2.68 17.38 -8.16
N THR A 105 2.30 18.58 -8.57
CA THR A 105 2.33 18.99 -9.99
C THR A 105 3.71 18.80 -10.61
N SER A 106 4.78 19.18 -9.90
CA SER A 106 6.16 19.05 -10.39
C SER A 106 6.58 17.59 -10.60
N VAL A 107 6.04 16.64 -9.84
CA VAL A 107 6.36 15.20 -9.98
C VAL A 107 5.63 14.63 -11.21
N PHE A 108 4.41 15.09 -11.49
CA PHE A 108 3.69 14.76 -12.73
C PHE A 108 4.38 15.35 -13.96
N GLU A 109 4.88 16.59 -13.88
CA GLU A 109 5.64 17.23 -14.96
C GLU A 109 6.95 16.50 -15.28
N GLN A 110 7.62 15.96 -14.26
CA GLN A 110 8.83 15.14 -14.41
C GLN A 110 8.54 13.76 -15.02
N GLY A 111 7.28 13.30 -15.00
CA GLY A 111 6.89 11.98 -15.48
C GLY A 111 7.14 10.87 -14.46
N ASP A 112 7.35 11.21 -13.19
CA ASP A 112 7.60 10.29 -12.08
C ASP A 112 6.35 10.05 -11.20
N ALA A 113 5.18 10.47 -11.70
CA ALA A 113 3.88 10.18 -11.11
C ALA A 113 2.87 9.73 -12.16
N SER A 114 1.99 8.81 -11.79
CA SER A 114 0.88 8.35 -12.62
C SER A 114 -0.37 8.07 -11.78
N ILE A 115 -1.46 7.75 -12.44
CA ILE A 115 -2.77 7.51 -11.84
C ILE A 115 -3.33 6.20 -12.38
N VAL A 116 -3.75 5.31 -11.48
CA VAL A 116 -4.61 4.18 -11.86
C VAL A 116 -6.07 4.64 -11.73
N LEU A 117 -6.76 4.67 -12.84
CA LEU A 117 -8.13 5.15 -12.95
C LEU A 117 -9.13 4.05 -12.62
N ASN A 118 -10.14 4.39 -11.82
CA ASN A 118 -11.31 3.56 -11.52
C ASN A 118 -10.94 2.10 -11.20
N SER A 119 -10.02 1.91 -10.25
CA SER A 119 -9.63 0.60 -9.73
C SER A 119 -10.41 0.24 -8.46
N GLY A 120 -10.57 -1.03 -8.21
CA GLY A 120 -11.28 -1.53 -7.02
C GLY A 120 -11.17 -3.04 -6.87
N ILE A 121 -11.79 -3.58 -5.84
CA ILE A 121 -11.83 -5.03 -5.65
C ILE A 121 -12.73 -5.68 -6.68
N LEU A 122 -12.17 -6.62 -7.43
CA LEU A 122 -12.84 -7.44 -8.42
C LEU A 122 -12.34 -8.87 -8.32
N ASN A 123 -13.26 -9.85 -8.33
CA ASN A 123 -12.91 -11.27 -8.47
C ASN A 123 -12.74 -11.66 -9.94
N HIS A 124 -13.52 -11.03 -10.81
CA HIS A 124 -13.53 -11.17 -12.27
C HIS A 124 -13.85 -9.80 -12.89
N PRO A 125 -13.59 -9.60 -14.19
CA PRO A 125 -14.14 -8.45 -14.92
C PRO A 125 -15.66 -8.41 -14.80
N VAL A 126 -16.22 -7.23 -14.48
CA VAL A 126 -17.65 -7.05 -14.22
C VAL A 126 -18.22 -5.97 -15.13
N THR A 127 -19.40 -6.24 -15.68
CA THR A 127 -20.20 -5.26 -16.43
C THR A 127 -21.51 -5.01 -15.71
N LYS A 128 -22.12 -3.85 -15.91
CA LYS A 128 -23.45 -3.54 -15.37
C LYS A 128 -24.50 -4.56 -15.83
N GLN A 129 -24.46 -4.95 -17.09
CA GLN A 129 -25.37 -5.94 -17.65
C GLN A 129 -25.28 -7.29 -16.89
N ALA A 130 -24.07 -7.79 -16.63
CA ALA A 130 -23.87 -9.03 -15.88
C ALA A 130 -24.40 -8.91 -14.43
N ILE A 131 -24.27 -7.72 -13.82
CA ILE A 131 -24.83 -7.45 -12.48
C ILE A 131 -26.37 -7.52 -12.52
N GLU A 132 -26.99 -6.84 -13.48
CA GLU A 132 -28.46 -6.79 -13.61
C GLU A 132 -29.07 -8.16 -13.95
N GLN A 133 -28.32 -9.02 -14.63
CA GLN A 133 -28.71 -10.41 -14.95
C GLN A 133 -28.40 -11.40 -13.81
N GLY A 134 -27.74 -10.96 -12.75
CA GLY A 134 -27.34 -11.84 -11.63
C GLY A 134 -26.21 -12.81 -11.96
N GLU A 135 -25.46 -12.55 -13.04
CA GLU A 135 -24.35 -13.38 -13.54
C GLU A 135 -22.98 -12.93 -12.99
N ALA A 136 -22.90 -11.72 -12.41
CA ALA A 136 -21.65 -11.18 -11.91
C ALA A 136 -21.27 -11.78 -10.54
N SER A 137 -20.04 -12.27 -10.41
CA SER A 137 -19.46 -12.62 -9.11
C SER A 137 -18.93 -11.35 -8.44
N LEU A 138 -19.73 -10.76 -7.58
CA LEU A 138 -19.39 -9.55 -6.85
C LEU A 138 -18.54 -9.87 -5.61
N PRO A 139 -17.65 -8.96 -5.17
CA PRO A 139 -16.98 -9.06 -3.89
C PRO A 139 -17.98 -9.11 -2.74
N GLU A 140 -17.63 -9.84 -1.68
CA GLU A 140 -18.47 -9.93 -0.49
C GLU A 140 -18.60 -8.57 0.20
N GLN A 141 -19.79 -8.26 0.68
CA GLN A 141 -20.10 -7.06 1.45
C GLN A 141 -19.53 -5.78 0.83
N LEU A 142 -19.77 -5.58 -0.47
CA LEU A 142 -19.47 -4.31 -1.13
C LEU A 142 -19.94 -3.13 -0.27
N PHE A 143 -19.16 -2.06 -0.26
CA PHE A 143 -19.40 -0.83 0.51
C PHE A 143 -19.23 -0.96 2.03
N SER A 144 -18.73 -2.09 2.54
CA SER A 144 -18.34 -2.26 3.94
C SER A 144 -16.85 -1.95 4.11
N HIS A 145 -16.48 -1.04 5.03
CA HIS A 145 -15.09 -0.73 5.33
C HIS A 145 -14.26 -1.98 5.65
N ASN A 146 -14.74 -2.82 6.58
CA ASN A 146 -13.98 -3.97 7.03
C ASN A 146 -13.70 -4.95 5.89
N SER A 147 -14.74 -5.36 5.16
CA SER A 147 -14.60 -6.37 4.11
C SER A 147 -13.80 -5.87 2.92
N GLN A 148 -14.01 -4.61 2.52
CA GLN A 148 -13.26 -4.03 1.40
C GLN A 148 -11.80 -3.73 1.78
N THR A 149 -11.55 -3.27 3.02
CA THR A 149 -10.19 -3.13 3.54
C THR A 149 -9.47 -4.46 3.53
N ASP A 150 -10.09 -5.52 4.09
CA ASP A 150 -9.49 -6.84 4.11
C ASP A 150 -9.21 -7.37 2.69
N ALA A 151 -10.14 -7.18 1.75
CA ALA A 151 -9.97 -7.59 0.37
C ALA A 151 -8.78 -6.86 -0.31
N TRP A 152 -8.61 -5.56 -0.09
CA TRP A 152 -7.46 -4.79 -0.57
C TRP A 152 -6.14 -5.27 0.03
N LEU A 153 -6.12 -5.57 1.34
CA LEU A 153 -4.91 -5.98 2.05
C LEU A 153 -4.53 -7.44 1.78
N LEU A 154 -5.54 -8.29 1.52
CA LEU A 154 -5.33 -9.70 1.21
C LEU A 154 -5.02 -9.98 -0.28
N GLY A 155 -5.28 -9.04 -1.19
CA GLY A 155 -5.14 -9.27 -2.63
C GLY A 155 -6.18 -10.28 -3.12
N GLY A 156 -7.45 -9.86 -3.06
CA GLY A 156 -8.59 -10.70 -3.39
C GLY A 156 -8.99 -11.68 -2.29
N MET A 157 -9.96 -12.53 -2.57
CA MET A 157 -10.41 -13.60 -1.67
C MET A 157 -9.40 -14.75 -1.71
N SER A 158 -8.38 -14.69 -0.88
CA SER A 158 -7.42 -15.78 -0.74
C SER A 158 -7.97 -16.89 0.16
N GLU A 159 -7.86 -18.14 -0.25
CA GLU A 159 -8.12 -19.30 0.61
C GLU A 159 -7.20 -19.32 1.84
N SER A 160 -6.03 -18.71 1.74
CA SER A 160 -5.09 -18.46 2.84
C SER A 160 -5.52 -17.24 3.69
N LYS A 161 -6.64 -17.34 4.31
CA LYS A 161 -7.46 -16.30 4.99
C LYS A 161 -6.76 -15.35 5.98
N ASN A 162 -5.44 -15.36 6.10
CA ASN A 162 -4.75 -14.56 7.11
C ASN A 162 -3.42 -13.95 6.66
N LEU A 163 -3.02 -14.09 5.39
CA LEU A 163 -1.75 -13.56 4.88
C LEU A 163 -2.01 -12.41 3.90
N GLY A 164 -1.37 -11.27 4.14
CA GLY A 164 -1.44 -10.12 3.26
C GLY A 164 -0.65 -10.34 1.98
N TRP A 165 -1.05 -9.67 0.88
CA TRP A 165 -0.36 -9.86 -0.39
C TRP A 165 1.09 -9.36 -0.36
N ALA A 166 1.39 -8.30 0.41
CA ALA A 166 2.78 -7.86 0.57
C ALA A 166 3.62 -8.84 1.40
N GLY A 167 3.01 -9.46 2.41
CA GLY A 167 3.65 -10.56 3.16
C GLY A 167 3.98 -11.73 2.24
N ARG A 168 2.97 -12.26 1.50
CA ARG A 168 3.17 -13.34 0.53
C ARG A 168 4.20 -13.00 -0.56
N MET A 169 4.19 -11.75 -1.02
CA MET A 169 5.19 -11.27 -1.98
C MET A 169 6.61 -11.43 -1.44
N LEU A 170 6.88 -11.03 -0.19
CA LEU A 170 8.21 -11.19 0.39
C LEU A 170 8.56 -12.63 0.71
N ASP A 171 7.60 -13.46 1.11
CA ASP A 171 7.81 -14.91 1.27
C ASP A 171 8.28 -15.55 -0.05
N VAL A 172 7.68 -15.16 -1.19
CA VAL A 172 8.08 -15.64 -2.53
C VAL A 172 9.46 -15.11 -2.93
N LEU A 173 9.79 -13.86 -2.61
CA LEU A 173 11.07 -13.27 -2.94
C LEU A 173 12.22 -13.83 -2.10
N ASN A 174 11.92 -14.61 -1.06
CA ASN A 174 12.90 -15.26 -0.17
C ASN A 174 14.02 -14.30 0.25
N SER A 175 13.64 -13.12 0.71
CA SER A 175 14.56 -12.05 1.10
C SER A 175 15.24 -12.43 2.41
N GLU A 176 16.42 -13.03 2.33
CA GLU A 176 17.23 -13.34 3.51
C GLU A 176 17.69 -12.02 4.15
N SER A 177 17.20 -11.74 5.36
CA SER A 177 17.63 -10.61 6.17
C SER A 177 17.49 -10.96 7.65
N GLU A 178 18.48 -10.59 8.46
CA GLU A 178 18.41 -10.75 9.91
C GLU A 178 17.26 -9.93 10.54
N ILE A 179 16.89 -8.84 9.92
CA ILE A 179 15.78 -7.96 10.31
C ILE A 179 14.74 -8.03 9.21
N THR A 180 13.51 -8.37 9.57
CA THR A 180 12.41 -8.45 8.58
C THR A 180 12.27 -7.13 7.82
N PRO A 181 12.11 -7.18 6.50
CA PRO A 181 11.91 -5.99 5.68
C PRO A 181 10.44 -5.51 5.59
N LEU A 182 9.56 -6.02 6.46
CA LEU A 182 8.14 -5.68 6.54
C LEU A 182 7.88 -4.71 7.70
N TYR A 183 7.65 -3.45 7.40
CA TYR A 183 7.51 -2.38 8.39
C TYR A 183 6.12 -1.77 8.40
N SER A 184 5.47 -1.77 9.55
CA SER A 184 4.25 -0.99 9.78
C SER A 184 4.53 0.16 10.76
N VAL A 185 4.21 1.37 10.36
CA VAL A 185 4.31 2.56 11.22
C VAL A 185 2.95 2.98 11.81
N HIS A 186 1.96 2.10 11.71
CA HIS A 186 0.60 2.33 12.23
C HIS A 186 -0.02 1.05 12.85
N GLY A 187 0.66 0.43 13.80
CA GLY A 187 0.17 -0.80 14.41
C GLY A 187 0.27 -2.02 13.49
N ASN A 188 -0.33 -3.14 13.86
CA ASN A 188 -0.34 -4.35 13.03
C ASN A 188 -1.13 -4.13 11.74
N SER A 189 -0.57 -4.54 10.62
CA SER A 189 -1.22 -4.51 9.32
C SER A 189 -1.44 -5.92 8.77
N LEU A 190 -2.66 -6.22 8.36
CA LEU A 190 -2.98 -7.46 7.67
C LEU A 190 -2.22 -7.58 6.34
N TRP A 191 -1.97 -6.47 5.66
CA TRP A 191 -1.21 -6.40 4.42
C TRP A 191 0.20 -6.99 4.50
N LEU A 192 0.86 -6.79 5.67
CA LEU A 192 2.24 -7.23 5.92
C LEU A 192 2.33 -8.60 6.58
N ARG A 193 1.20 -9.27 6.85
CA ARG A 193 1.22 -10.59 7.47
C ARG A 193 1.75 -11.63 6.48
N ALA A 194 2.85 -12.26 6.83
CA ALA A 194 3.58 -13.24 6.04
C ALA A 194 3.63 -14.61 6.75
N MET A 195 4.03 -15.64 6.04
CA MET A 195 4.24 -16.98 6.61
C MET A 195 5.64 -17.08 7.23
N GLU A 196 6.66 -16.69 6.49
CA GLU A 196 8.07 -16.82 6.87
C GLU A 196 8.62 -15.57 7.57
N HIS A 197 8.03 -14.40 7.28
CA HIS A 197 8.48 -13.12 7.81
C HIS A 197 7.51 -12.58 8.85
N ARG A 198 8.05 -11.90 9.88
CA ARG A 198 7.24 -11.17 10.86
C ARG A 198 7.27 -9.69 10.54
N GLN A 199 6.14 -9.02 10.61
CA GLN A 199 6.14 -7.56 10.46
C GLN A 199 6.76 -6.90 11.70
N THR A 200 7.57 -5.87 11.47
CA THR A 200 8.04 -4.97 12.51
C THR A 200 7.08 -3.81 12.65
N VAL A 201 6.49 -3.67 13.82
CA VAL A 201 5.61 -2.55 14.15
C VAL A 201 6.40 -1.45 14.83
N LEU A 202 6.40 -0.27 14.24
CA LEU A 202 7.02 0.92 14.78
C LEU A 202 5.94 1.93 15.20
N LYS A 203 6.24 2.75 16.17
CA LYS A 203 5.47 3.98 16.39
C LYS A 203 5.85 4.99 15.30
N LYS A 204 4.98 5.95 15.06
CA LYS A 204 5.14 6.96 14.01
C LYS A 204 6.46 7.75 14.04
N ASP A 205 7.24 7.66 15.10
CA ASP A 205 8.46 8.42 15.31
C ASP A 205 9.60 7.63 15.97
N ARG A 206 9.36 6.36 16.35
CA ARG A 206 10.36 5.53 17.05
C ARG A 206 10.05 4.04 17.00
N ALA A 207 11.09 3.22 17.20
CA ALA A 207 10.93 1.80 17.50
C ALA A 207 10.24 1.61 18.88
N VAL A 208 9.46 0.52 19.00
CA VAL A 208 8.84 0.17 20.29
C VAL A 208 9.91 -0.52 21.15
N GLN A 209 10.28 0.11 22.25
CA GLN A 209 11.25 -0.42 23.20
C GLN A 209 10.59 -0.83 24.51
N LEU A 210 11.10 -1.88 25.12
CA LEU A 210 10.73 -2.28 26.47
C LEU A 210 11.59 -1.47 27.48
N THR A 211 11.23 -0.22 27.71
CA THR A 211 12.00 0.71 28.55
C THR A 211 12.14 0.27 30.01
N ALA A 212 11.31 -0.66 30.48
CA ALA A 212 11.44 -1.23 31.83
C ALA A 212 12.80 -1.88 32.09
N ILE A 213 13.46 -2.42 31.05
CA ILE A 213 14.78 -3.06 31.16
C ILE A 213 15.94 -2.06 31.25
N ASP A 214 15.68 -0.77 31.03
CA ASP A 214 16.70 0.27 31.30
C ASP A 214 17.03 0.36 32.81
N ASN A 215 16.12 -0.12 33.66
CA ASN A 215 16.37 -0.30 35.07
C ASN A 215 17.11 -1.63 35.33
N PRO A 216 18.33 -1.61 35.92
CA PRO A 216 19.14 -2.83 36.14
C PRO A 216 18.43 -3.94 36.94
N LEU A 217 17.52 -3.56 37.86
CA LEU A 217 16.74 -4.54 38.63
C LEU A 217 15.77 -5.31 37.75
N TYR A 218 15.01 -4.59 36.93
CA TYR A 218 14.06 -5.23 36.01
C TYR A 218 14.77 -6.01 34.92
N LYS A 219 15.92 -5.49 34.43
CA LYS A 219 16.77 -6.22 33.48
C LYS A 219 17.23 -7.57 34.07
N GLY A 220 17.73 -7.59 35.31
CA GLY A 220 18.16 -8.83 35.96
C GLY A 220 17.04 -9.84 36.21
N ILE A 221 15.80 -9.39 36.42
CA ILE A 221 14.61 -10.25 36.50
C ILE A 221 14.28 -10.81 35.10
N TYR A 222 14.29 -9.94 34.11
CA TYR A 222 13.99 -10.26 32.73
C TYR A 222 14.99 -11.28 32.14
N ASP A 223 16.30 -11.04 32.31
CA ASP A 223 17.36 -11.95 31.88
C ASP A 223 17.21 -13.34 32.52
N ARG A 224 16.79 -13.42 33.77
CA ARG A 224 16.49 -14.70 34.46
C ARG A 224 15.25 -15.38 33.89
N LEU A 225 14.21 -14.64 33.55
CA LEU A 225 13.01 -15.21 32.94
C LEU A 225 13.30 -15.79 31.56
N LEU A 226 14.08 -15.09 30.74
CA LEU A 226 14.45 -15.55 29.40
C LEU A 226 15.47 -16.70 29.42
N SER A 227 16.38 -16.73 30.42
CA SER A 227 17.37 -17.80 30.56
C SER A 227 16.82 -19.05 31.26
N HIS A 228 15.59 -18.99 31.80
CA HIS A 228 14.98 -20.13 32.46
C HIS A 228 14.74 -21.27 31.47
N GLN A 229 15.50 -22.35 31.65
CA GLN A 229 15.30 -23.56 30.86
C GLN A 229 13.96 -24.18 31.24
N THR A 230 13.13 -24.42 30.26
CA THR A 230 11.81 -25.03 30.41
C THR A 230 11.67 -26.17 29.43
N ASP A 231 11.10 -27.29 29.92
CA ASP A 231 10.76 -28.44 29.08
C ASP A 231 9.54 -28.15 28.19
N ASN A 232 8.89 -27.00 28.39
CA ASN A 232 7.76 -26.59 27.58
C ASN A 232 8.26 -25.87 26.30
N PRO A 233 8.10 -26.47 25.11
CA PRO A 233 8.58 -25.90 23.86
C PRO A 233 7.95 -24.53 23.52
N PHE A 234 6.72 -24.26 23.99
CA PHE A 234 6.08 -22.94 23.79
C PHE A 234 6.81 -21.83 24.56
N ASN A 235 7.23 -22.10 25.81
CA ASN A 235 7.95 -21.12 26.60
C ASN A 235 9.34 -20.83 26.00
N GLY A 236 10.05 -21.90 25.56
CA GLY A 236 11.33 -21.74 24.87
C GLY A 236 11.22 -20.89 23.61
N HIS A 237 10.22 -21.17 22.77
CA HIS A 237 9.96 -20.39 21.56
C HIS A 237 9.55 -18.92 21.87
N PHE A 238 8.71 -18.73 22.88
CA PHE A 238 8.33 -17.38 23.34
C PHE A 238 9.54 -16.56 23.80
N ASN A 239 10.42 -17.16 24.60
CA ASN A 239 11.64 -16.50 25.09
C ASN A 239 12.55 -16.08 23.93
N LEU A 240 12.75 -16.94 22.92
CA LEU A 240 13.51 -16.61 21.72
C LEU A 240 12.88 -15.44 20.95
N MET A 241 11.57 -15.48 20.75
CA MET A 241 10.85 -14.41 20.06
C MET A 241 11.00 -13.05 20.76
N VAL A 242 11.00 -13.06 22.08
CA VAL A 242 11.15 -11.83 22.86
C VAL A 242 12.56 -11.30 22.75
N ASP A 243 13.58 -12.15 22.89
CA ASP A 243 15.00 -11.77 22.74
C ASP A 243 15.29 -11.20 21.34
N GLU A 244 14.87 -11.90 20.28
CA GLU A 244 14.97 -11.42 18.89
C GLU A 244 14.30 -10.06 18.69
N SER A 245 13.10 -9.87 19.26
CA SER A 245 12.37 -8.61 19.16
C SER A 245 13.10 -7.46 19.85
N MET A 246 13.76 -7.74 20.97
CA MET A 246 14.55 -6.73 21.68
C MET A 246 15.82 -6.33 20.93
N VAL A 247 16.57 -7.31 20.41
CA VAL A 247 17.75 -7.05 19.58
C VAL A 247 17.36 -6.22 18.36
N MET A 248 16.30 -6.62 17.66
CA MET A 248 15.75 -5.88 16.50
C MET A 248 15.36 -4.45 16.87
N SER A 249 14.64 -4.28 17.99
CA SER A 249 14.21 -2.96 18.47
C SER A 249 15.41 -2.06 18.80
N SER A 250 16.47 -2.61 19.39
CA SER A 250 17.68 -1.87 19.68
C SER A 250 18.39 -1.39 18.41
N VAL A 251 18.60 -2.29 17.44
CA VAL A 251 19.22 -1.95 16.15
C VAL A 251 18.42 -0.89 15.41
N LEU A 252 17.08 -1.06 15.32
CA LEU A 252 16.24 -0.09 14.65
C LEU A 252 16.21 1.27 15.36
N SER A 253 16.20 1.29 16.70
CA SER A 253 16.28 2.53 17.46
C SER A 253 17.58 3.27 17.24
N GLU A 254 18.71 2.56 17.18
CA GLU A 254 20.01 3.13 16.87
C GLU A 254 19.99 3.79 15.48
N GLN A 255 19.52 3.07 14.46
CA GLN A 255 19.44 3.61 13.10
C GLN A 255 18.48 4.81 13.00
N LEU A 256 17.30 4.74 13.62
CA LEU A 256 16.33 5.85 13.62
C LEU A 256 16.89 7.11 14.31
N ASN A 257 17.76 6.95 15.32
CA ASN A 257 18.42 8.06 16.01
C ASN A 257 19.62 8.59 15.24
N HIS A 258 20.32 7.73 14.50
CA HIS A 258 21.54 8.11 13.75
C HIS A 258 21.22 8.94 12.50
N ILE A 259 20.11 8.64 11.82
CA ILE A 259 19.69 9.38 10.63
C ILE A 259 18.98 10.68 11.06
N ALA A 260 19.47 11.81 10.54
CA ALA A 260 18.89 13.11 10.79
C ALA A 260 17.44 13.21 10.26
N ASP A 261 16.64 14.06 10.91
CA ASP A 261 15.31 14.35 10.44
C ASP A 261 15.34 15.10 9.11
N GLU A 262 14.48 14.67 8.19
CA GLU A 262 14.27 15.36 6.92
C GLU A 262 13.26 16.51 7.12
N PRO A 263 13.66 17.77 6.96
CA PRO A 263 12.82 18.91 7.31
C PRO A 263 11.62 19.13 6.39
N LEU A 264 11.54 18.40 5.28
CA LEU A 264 10.41 18.53 4.34
C LEU A 264 9.12 17.87 4.85
N PHE A 265 9.21 16.91 5.78
CA PHE A 265 8.02 16.27 6.33
C PHE A 265 7.28 17.20 7.29
N THR A 266 5.95 17.14 7.23
CA THR A 266 5.10 17.91 8.16
C THR A 266 5.14 17.33 9.58
N SER A 267 4.70 18.10 10.56
CA SER A 267 4.52 17.63 11.93
C SER A 267 3.26 16.77 12.13
N SER A 268 2.49 16.53 11.07
CA SER A 268 1.28 15.72 11.09
C SER A 268 1.57 14.26 11.46
N THR A 269 0.53 13.48 11.71
CA THR A 269 0.69 12.04 11.93
C THR A 269 1.28 11.35 10.69
N LEU A 270 0.85 11.73 9.49
CA LEU A 270 1.38 11.20 8.23
C LEU A 270 2.86 11.59 8.06
N GLY A 271 3.21 12.87 8.29
CA GLY A 271 4.58 13.34 8.17
C GLY A 271 5.55 12.60 9.09
N LYS A 272 5.16 12.35 10.34
CA LYS A 272 5.97 11.56 11.28
C LYS A 272 6.13 10.09 10.87
N GLN A 273 5.09 9.47 10.31
CA GLN A 273 5.18 8.13 9.77
C GLN A 273 6.16 8.09 8.57
N MET A 274 6.02 9.02 7.63
CA MET A 274 6.89 9.13 6.46
C MET A 274 8.34 9.42 6.85
N GLN A 275 8.56 10.24 7.87
CA GLN A 275 9.90 10.47 8.43
C GLN A 275 10.57 9.17 8.90
N THR A 276 9.81 8.31 9.60
CA THR A 276 10.32 7.01 10.06
C THR A 276 10.64 6.09 8.87
N VAL A 277 9.77 6.05 7.86
CA VAL A 277 10.00 5.28 6.62
C VAL A 277 11.27 5.77 5.91
N TYR A 278 11.44 7.09 5.76
CA TYR A 278 12.64 7.68 5.17
C TYR A 278 13.93 7.23 5.88
N LYS A 279 13.94 7.28 7.22
CA LYS A 279 15.10 6.86 8.00
C LYS A 279 15.47 5.40 7.78
N LEU A 280 14.47 4.51 7.68
CA LEU A 280 14.71 3.09 7.40
C LEU A 280 15.22 2.86 5.97
N ILE A 281 14.72 3.59 5.00
CA ILE A 281 15.23 3.56 3.61
C ILE A 281 16.67 4.04 3.58
N ALA A 282 16.99 5.14 4.26
CA ALA A 282 18.36 5.67 4.36
C ALA A 282 19.33 4.72 5.07
N SER A 283 18.81 3.79 5.87
CA SER A 283 19.61 2.78 6.59
C SER A 283 19.68 1.42 5.88
N GLN A 284 19.17 1.28 4.65
CA GLN A 284 19.00 0.01 3.95
C GLN A 284 20.31 -0.79 3.82
N ASP A 285 21.44 -0.12 3.60
CA ASP A 285 22.78 -0.75 3.51
C ASP A 285 23.23 -1.34 4.85
N VAL A 286 23.01 -0.61 5.95
CA VAL A 286 23.34 -1.05 7.31
C VAL A 286 22.45 -2.22 7.73
N LEU A 287 21.17 -2.15 7.37
CA LEU A 287 20.19 -3.21 7.62
C LEU A 287 20.34 -4.41 6.67
N LYS A 288 21.22 -4.30 5.65
CA LYS A 288 21.44 -5.33 4.62
C LYS A 288 20.15 -5.81 3.94
N GLN A 289 19.28 -4.88 3.65
CA GLN A 289 17.97 -5.17 3.05
C GLN A 289 17.94 -4.76 1.58
N GLN A 290 17.70 -5.70 0.69
CA GLN A 290 17.52 -5.44 -0.74
C GLN A 290 16.05 -5.12 -1.08
N ARG A 291 15.12 -5.52 -0.23
CA ARG A 291 13.68 -5.27 -0.37
C ARG A 291 13.16 -4.70 0.94
N GLN A 292 12.37 -3.65 0.86
CA GLN A 292 11.67 -3.09 2.01
C GLN A 292 10.20 -2.80 1.63
N VAL A 293 9.28 -3.11 2.54
CA VAL A 293 7.86 -2.84 2.35
C VAL A 293 7.31 -2.10 3.57
N PHE A 294 6.65 -0.98 3.32
CA PHE A 294 6.18 -0.07 4.35
C PHE A 294 4.68 0.14 4.28
N PHE A 295 4.00 -0.02 5.41
CA PHE A 295 2.59 0.34 5.57
C PHE A 295 2.48 1.62 6.39
N VAL A 296 1.91 2.65 5.75
CA VAL A 296 1.62 3.97 6.32
C VAL A 296 0.12 4.20 6.25
N LYS A 297 -0.49 4.77 7.29
CA LYS A 297 -1.93 5.03 7.32
C LYS A 297 -2.22 6.51 7.48
N HIS A 298 -3.02 7.05 6.55
CA HIS A 298 -3.60 8.38 6.62
C HIS A 298 -5.12 8.24 6.81
N SER A 299 -5.64 8.66 7.94
CA SER A 299 -7.03 8.45 8.34
C SER A 299 -7.86 9.71 8.14
N GLY A 300 -9.20 9.55 8.08
CA GLY A 300 -10.15 10.66 8.06
C GLY A 300 -10.95 10.81 6.77
N TYR A 301 -10.84 9.86 5.85
CA TYR A 301 -11.49 9.92 4.53
C TYR A 301 -12.95 9.46 4.52
N ASP A 302 -13.50 8.96 5.63
CA ASP A 302 -14.92 8.63 5.74
C ASP A 302 -15.77 9.89 5.94
N LEU A 303 -15.94 10.62 4.85
CA LEU A 303 -16.52 11.96 4.84
C LEU A 303 -17.99 11.95 4.42
N HIS A 304 -18.83 11.46 5.32
CA HIS A 304 -20.29 11.53 5.16
C HIS A 304 -20.84 12.94 5.39
N ASP A 305 -20.07 13.81 6.04
CA ASP A 305 -20.36 15.21 6.29
C ASP A 305 -19.12 16.10 6.17
N SER A 306 -19.34 17.41 6.07
CA SER A 306 -18.29 18.44 6.07
C SER A 306 -17.15 18.16 5.06
N GLN A 307 -17.46 17.45 3.96
CA GLN A 307 -16.46 17.00 3.00
C GLN A 307 -15.69 18.15 2.37
N LEU A 308 -16.38 19.24 1.98
CA LEU A 308 -15.76 20.42 1.37
C LEU A 308 -14.70 21.09 2.27
N ALA A 309 -14.90 21.01 3.60
CA ALA A 309 -13.94 21.59 4.54
C ALA A 309 -12.80 20.62 4.88
N ARG A 310 -13.08 19.32 4.99
CA ARG A 310 -12.14 18.33 5.53
C ARG A 310 -11.29 17.65 4.46
N HIS A 311 -11.87 17.27 3.31
CA HIS A 311 -11.16 16.58 2.25
C HIS A 311 -9.96 17.38 1.71
N PRO A 312 -10.07 18.71 1.44
CA PRO A 312 -8.93 19.51 1.01
C PRO A 312 -7.74 19.49 1.99
N VAL A 313 -8.00 19.49 3.30
CA VAL A 313 -6.95 19.44 4.33
C VAL A 313 -6.21 18.10 4.29
N LEU A 314 -6.94 17.00 4.12
CA LEU A 314 -6.34 15.66 4.00
C LEU A 314 -5.50 15.56 2.71
N LEU A 315 -5.99 16.10 1.60
CA LEU A 315 -5.26 16.08 0.33
C LEU A 315 -3.98 16.93 0.39
N GLU A 316 -4.01 18.08 1.07
CA GLU A 316 -2.83 18.93 1.24
C GLU A 316 -1.74 18.26 2.09
N ASP A 317 -2.12 17.62 3.19
CA ASP A 317 -1.19 16.85 4.04
C ASP A 317 -0.63 15.63 3.27
N LEU A 318 -1.48 14.91 2.53
CA LEU A 318 -1.05 13.81 1.67
C LEU A 318 -0.03 14.28 0.62
N ALA A 319 -0.35 15.31 -0.14
CA ALA A 319 0.48 15.81 -1.22
C ALA A 319 1.84 16.31 -0.73
N THR A 320 1.84 17.06 0.38
CA THR A 320 3.07 17.59 0.98
C THR A 320 4.01 16.47 1.42
N ASN A 321 3.49 15.46 2.08
CA ASN A 321 4.32 14.37 2.58
C ASN A 321 4.74 13.37 1.49
N LEU A 322 3.94 13.17 0.44
CA LEU A 322 4.35 12.40 -0.74
C LEU A 322 5.47 13.11 -1.51
N LEU A 323 5.37 14.43 -1.72
CA LEU A 323 6.45 15.21 -2.31
C LEU A 323 7.71 15.17 -1.43
N ALA A 324 7.56 15.32 -0.12
CA ALA A 324 8.67 15.24 0.83
C ALA A 324 9.41 13.92 0.71
N MET A 325 8.68 12.79 0.65
CA MET A 325 9.29 11.46 0.45
C MET A 325 10.00 11.37 -0.90
N TYR A 326 9.36 11.79 -1.97
CA TYR A 326 9.96 11.78 -3.31
C TYR A 326 11.28 12.55 -3.34
N ARG A 327 11.31 13.78 -2.80
CA ARG A 327 12.51 14.61 -2.75
C ARG A 327 13.58 14.08 -1.81
N ALA A 328 13.18 13.48 -0.69
CA ALA A 328 14.10 12.89 0.27
C ALA A 328 14.85 11.69 -0.33
N VAL A 329 14.13 10.78 -0.99
CA VAL A 329 14.75 9.61 -1.63
C VAL A 329 15.55 10.00 -2.90
N GLU A 330 15.14 11.06 -3.61
CA GLU A 330 15.91 11.63 -4.73
C GLU A 330 17.30 12.11 -4.24
N ARG A 331 17.38 12.79 -3.09
CA ARG A 331 18.65 13.22 -2.48
C ARG A 331 19.54 12.05 -2.05
N LEU A 332 18.96 10.91 -1.72
CA LEU A 332 19.70 9.66 -1.47
C LEU A 332 20.16 8.97 -2.76
N GLY A 333 19.75 9.45 -3.95
CA GLY A 333 20.00 8.78 -5.22
C GLY A 333 19.15 7.51 -5.43
N LEU A 334 18.05 7.36 -4.67
CA LEU A 334 17.19 6.18 -4.64
C LEU A 334 15.82 6.41 -5.29
N ASN A 335 15.65 7.46 -6.09
CA ASN A 335 14.36 7.82 -6.67
C ASN A 335 13.76 6.73 -7.58
N LYS A 336 14.58 5.93 -8.25
CA LYS A 336 14.14 4.79 -9.09
C LYS A 336 13.93 3.50 -8.30
N GLN A 337 14.39 3.44 -7.09
CA GLN A 337 14.34 2.28 -6.19
C GLN A 337 13.18 2.37 -5.20
N VAL A 338 12.56 3.55 -5.04
CA VAL A 338 11.48 3.76 -4.07
C VAL A 338 10.22 4.18 -4.79
N THR A 339 9.13 3.45 -4.56
CA THR A 339 7.81 3.76 -5.10
C THR A 339 6.79 3.87 -3.97
N SER A 340 6.06 4.99 -3.95
CA SER A 340 4.89 5.20 -3.10
C SER A 340 3.62 5.03 -3.92
N PHE A 341 2.64 4.30 -3.38
CA PHE A 341 1.31 4.21 -3.97
C PHE A 341 0.23 4.42 -2.91
N THR A 342 -0.92 4.96 -3.34
CA THR A 342 -2.07 5.09 -2.44
C THR A 342 -3.01 3.91 -2.59
N MET A 343 -3.66 3.52 -1.50
CA MET A 343 -4.70 2.52 -1.43
C MET A 343 -5.81 3.05 -0.52
N SER A 344 -7.06 2.67 -0.76
CA SER A 344 -8.18 3.07 0.09
C SER A 344 -9.19 1.93 0.18
N ASP A 345 -10.07 1.96 1.16
CA ASP A 345 -11.12 0.96 1.38
C ASP A 345 -11.95 0.74 0.09
N PHE A 346 -12.36 1.84 -0.51
CA PHE A 346 -13.12 1.96 -1.75
C PHE A 346 -13.08 3.41 -2.25
N GLY A 347 -13.66 3.69 -3.43
CA GLY A 347 -14.01 5.04 -3.86
C GLY A 347 -15.35 5.49 -3.24
N ARG A 348 -15.63 6.80 -3.26
CA ARG A 348 -16.91 7.36 -2.81
C ARG A 348 -17.90 7.39 -3.95
N ARG A 349 -19.21 7.28 -3.65
CA ARG A 349 -20.24 7.45 -4.68
C ARG A 349 -20.24 8.88 -5.24
N MET A 350 -20.63 9.02 -6.49
CA MET A 350 -20.67 10.33 -7.16
C MET A 350 -21.76 11.26 -6.61
N MET A 351 -22.91 10.72 -6.25
CA MET A 351 -23.99 11.52 -5.67
C MET A 351 -23.65 12.00 -4.27
N SER A 352 -23.83 13.29 -4.03
CA SER A 352 -23.79 13.84 -2.68
C SER A 352 -24.97 13.34 -1.84
N ASN A 353 -24.75 13.20 -0.53
CA ASN A 353 -25.82 13.00 0.46
C ASN A 353 -26.31 14.34 1.07
N GLY A 354 -25.82 15.47 0.52
CA GLY A 354 -26.12 16.84 0.97
C GLY A 354 -24.89 17.59 1.51
N ASN A 355 -24.02 16.95 2.27
CA ASN A 355 -22.84 17.58 2.88
C ASN A 355 -21.54 16.75 2.73
N GLY A 356 -21.66 15.54 2.22
CA GLY A 356 -20.60 14.60 1.94
C GLY A 356 -21.03 13.54 0.95
N THR A 357 -20.36 12.39 0.99
CA THR A 357 -20.63 11.27 0.10
C THR A 357 -20.70 9.96 0.89
N ASP A 358 -21.54 9.03 0.43
CA ASP A 358 -21.57 7.69 0.98
C ASP A 358 -20.56 6.77 0.27
N HIS A 359 -20.47 5.53 0.73
CA HIS A 359 -19.57 4.51 0.23
C HIS A 359 -19.83 4.20 -1.24
N GLY A 360 -18.76 4.05 -2.00
CA GLY A 360 -18.75 3.65 -3.39
C GLY A 360 -17.92 2.39 -3.61
N TRP A 361 -17.42 2.21 -4.83
CA TRP A 361 -16.63 1.03 -5.20
C TRP A 361 -15.31 1.43 -5.87
N GLY A 362 -15.33 1.71 -7.17
CA GLY A 362 -14.13 2.13 -7.90
C GLY A 362 -13.63 3.51 -7.50
N GLY A 363 -12.32 3.67 -7.50
CA GLY A 363 -11.63 4.92 -7.20
C GLY A 363 -10.32 5.04 -7.97
N HIS A 364 -9.59 6.13 -7.74
CA HIS A 364 -8.28 6.36 -8.35
C HIS A 364 -7.17 6.13 -7.33
N GLN A 365 -6.01 5.66 -7.81
CA GLN A 365 -4.81 5.52 -7.01
C GLN A 365 -3.68 6.38 -7.60
N LEU A 366 -2.89 6.98 -6.72
CA LEU A 366 -1.67 7.70 -7.08
C LEU A 366 -0.48 6.75 -7.02
N LEU A 367 0.43 6.86 -7.98
CA LEU A 367 1.71 6.18 -8.06
C LEU A 367 2.80 7.23 -8.16
N ILE A 368 3.82 7.18 -7.30
CA ILE A 368 4.89 8.20 -7.23
C ILE A 368 6.23 7.51 -7.04
N GLY A 369 7.18 7.80 -7.90
CA GLY A 369 8.56 7.29 -7.84
C GLY A 369 9.24 7.35 -9.20
N GLY A 370 10.56 7.46 -9.24
CA GLY A 370 11.32 7.57 -10.49
C GLY A 370 11.34 6.32 -11.38
N ALA A 371 10.77 5.20 -10.90
CA ALA A 371 10.49 4.01 -11.71
C ALA A 371 9.06 3.97 -12.26
N VAL A 372 8.22 4.96 -11.91
CA VAL A 372 6.86 5.06 -12.44
C VAL A 372 6.91 5.57 -13.87
N ASN A 373 6.22 4.89 -14.79
CA ASN A 373 6.01 5.40 -16.15
C ASN A 373 4.85 6.40 -16.14
N GLY A 374 5.16 7.66 -15.82
CA GLY A 374 4.18 8.74 -15.63
C GLY A 374 3.71 9.43 -16.91
N LYS A 375 3.97 8.85 -18.10
CA LYS A 375 3.60 9.48 -19.38
C LYS A 375 2.12 9.36 -19.72
N GLN A 376 1.41 8.42 -19.10
CA GLN A 376 -0.01 8.17 -19.32
C GLN A 376 -0.65 7.61 -18.04
N PRO A 377 -1.94 7.89 -17.80
CA PRO A 377 -2.71 7.22 -16.76
C PRO A 377 -3.00 5.78 -17.17
N ILE A 378 -3.27 4.93 -16.19
CA ILE A 378 -3.60 3.53 -16.39
C ILE A 378 -5.11 3.36 -16.31
N GLY A 379 -5.69 2.71 -17.31
CA GLY A 379 -7.13 2.45 -17.41
C GLY A 379 -7.88 3.55 -18.14
N THR A 380 -9.21 3.47 -18.07
CA THR A 380 -10.14 4.38 -18.75
C THR A 380 -10.87 5.26 -17.75
N TRP A 381 -11.20 6.48 -18.16
CA TRP A 381 -12.06 7.36 -17.39
C TRP A 381 -13.50 6.84 -17.45
N PRO A 382 -14.18 6.59 -16.32
CA PRO A 382 -15.54 6.07 -16.35
C PRO A 382 -16.54 7.15 -16.78
N GLU A 383 -17.67 6.71 -17.35
CA GLU A 383 -18.80 7.61 -17.58
C GLU A 383 -19.43 8.04 -16.25
N LEU A 384 -19.46 9.34 -15.99
CA LEU A 384 -20.06 9.88 -14.78
C LEU A 384 -21.56 10.18 -14.99
N ILE A 385 -22.29 9.16 -15.47
CA ILE A 385 -23.72 9.23 -15.78
C ILE A 385 -24.47 8.29 -14.84
N LEU A 386 -25.38 8.86 -14.03
CA LEU A 386 -26.22 8.05 -13.14
C LEU A 386 -27.13 7.12 -13.96
N GLY A 387 -27.13 5.85 -13.59
CA GLY A 387 -27.80 4.80 -14.34
C GLY A 387 -27.07 4.36 -15.62
N GLY A 388 -25.94 4.97 -15.98
CA GLY A 388 -25.10 4.59 -17.11
C GLY A 388 -24.37 3.26 -16.92
N ASN A 389 -23.60 2.83 -17.93
CA ASN A 389 -22.94 1.51 -17.93
C ASN A 389 -21.87 1.34 -16.85
N ASP A 390 -21.28 2.44 -16.37
CA ASP A 390 -20.27 2.40 -15.33
C ASP A 390 -20.85 2.62 -13.91
N ASP A 391 -22.13 2.94 -13.79
CA ASP A 391 -22.81 3.15 -12.50
C ASP A 391 -23.46 1.85 -12.00
N TYR A 392 -22.93 1.27 -10.93
CA TYR A 392 -23.62 0.21 -10.20
C TYR A 392 -24.98 0.70 -9.66
N SER A 393 -24.94 1.76 -8.89
CA SER A 393 -26.15 2.51 -8.45
C SER A 393 -25.73 3.81 -7.76
N GLN A 394 -26.48 4.88 -7.98
CA GLN A 394 -26.31 6.18 -7.30
C GLN A 394 -24.88 6.77 -7.46
N GLY A 395 -24.20 6.46 -8.55
CA GLY A 395 -22.83 6.89 -8.81
C GLY A 395 -21.76 6.08 -8.06
N ARG A 396 -22.05 4.83 -7.67
CA ARG A 396 -21.04 3.86 -7.25
C ARG A 396 -20.44 3.24 -8.49
N LEU A 397 -19.26 3.70 -8.86
CA LEU A 397 -18.66 3.33 -10.15
C LEU A 397 -18.10 1.91 -10.12
N ILE A 398 -18.46 1.11 -11.12
CA ILE A 398 -17.96 -0.25 -11.31
C ILE A 398 -16.49 -0.14 -11.71
N PRO A 399 -15.54 -0.75 -10.98
CA PRO A 399 -14.11 -0.73 -11.34
C PRO A 399 -13.87 -1.36 -12.70
N LYS A 400 -12.86 -0.85 -13.42
CA LYS A 400 -12.38 -1.43 -14.67
C LYS A 400 -11.01 -2.11 -14.51
N ILE A 401 -10.31 -1.78 -13.43
CA ILE A 401 -9.03 -2.38 -13.06
C ILE A 401 -9.19 -3.03 -11.69
N ALA A 402 -8.78 -4.29 -11.59
CA ALA A 402 -8.76 -4.98 -10.31
C ALA A 402 -7.60 -4.48 -9.43
N ALA A 403 -7.84 -4.42 -8.12
CA ALA A 403 -6.81 -4.18 -7.13
C ALA A 403 -5.63 -5.16 -7.29
N ASP A 404 -5.93 -6.42 -7.61
CA ASP A 404 -4.95 -7.48 -7.84
C ASP A 404 -4.02 -7.18 -9.03
N GLN A 405 -4.53 -6.54 -10.09
CA GLN A 405 -3.69 -6.13 -11.24
C GLN A 405 -2.70 -5.02 -10.85
N VAL A 406 -3.14 -4.08 -10.01
CA VAL A 406 -2.26 -3.03 -9.47
C VAL A 406 -1.19 -3.65 -8.58
N GLY A 407 -1.59 -4.48 -7.62
CA GLY A 407 -0.68 -5.17 -6.72
C GLY A 407 0.30 -6.09 -7.47
N SER A 408 -0.18 -6.83 -8.46
CA SER A 408 0.64 -7.72 -9.29
C SER A 408 1.71 -6.96 -10.08
N THR A 409 1.38 -5.78 -10.64
CA THR A 409 2.37 -4.92 -11.31
C THR A 409 3.45 -4.45 -10.34
N LEU A 410 3.06 -4.03 -9.12
CA LEU A 410 4.00 -3.63 -8.07
C LEU A 410 4.85 -4.82 -7.58
N ALA A 411 4.26 -6.00 -7.44
CA ALA A 411 4.99 -7.22 -7.06
C ALA A 411 6.01 -7.63 -8.13
N GLN A 412 5.66 -7.52 -9.41
CA GLN A 412 6.60 -7.77 -10.50
C GLN A 412 7.76 -6.75 -10.48
N TRP A 413 7.48 -5.49 -10.24
CA TRP A 413 8.53 -4.49 -10.04
C TRP A 413 9.41 -4.83 -8.83
N MET A 414 8.84 -5.33 -7.74
CA MET A 414 9.61 -5.78 -6.56
C MET A 414 10.47 -7.01 -6.84
N GLY A 415 10.24 -7.75 -7.94
CA GLY A 415 11.05 -8.88 -8.38
C GLY A 415 10.30 -10.21 -8.55
N VAL A 416 8.98 -10.26 -8.32
CA VAL A 416 8.19 -11.48 -8.57
C VAL A 416 8.01 -11.65 -10.08
N SER A 417 8.74 -12.57 -10.70
CA SER A 417 8.76 -12.77 -12.14
C SER A 417 8.02 -14.02 -12.64
N ASP A 418 7.78 -14.97 -11.76
CA ASP A 418 7.12 -16.23 -12.09
C ASP A 418 5.59 -16.12 -11.97
N ASN A 419 4.85 -16.66 -12.95
CA ASN A 419 3.40 -16.61 -12.99
C ASN A 419 2.75 -17.39 -11.82
N ALA A 420 3.29 -18.54 -11.45
CA ALA A 420 2.75 -19.32 -10.33
C ALA A 420 2.96 -18.59 -9.00
N ALA A 421 4.09 -17.88 -8.85
CA ALA A 421 4.34 -17.01 -7.72
C ALA A 421 3.36 -15.82 -7.69
N LEU A 422 3.05 -15.21 -8.84
CA LEU A 422 2.05 -14.14 -8.92
C LEU A 422 0.64 -14.65 -8.56
N GLU A 423 0.27 -15.85 -9.00
CA GLU A 423 -1.01 -16.46 -8.63
C GLU A 423 -1.08 -16.84 -7.15
N TYR A 424 0.04 -17.22 -6.53
CA TYR A 424 0.10 -17.38 -5.07
C TYR A 424 -0.09 -16.05 -4.33
N VAL A 425 0.52 -14.98 -4.82
CA VAL A 425 0.36 -13.64 -4.23
C VAL A 425 -1.03 -13.06 -4.50
N PHE A 426 -1.57 -13.26 -5.71
CA PHE A 426 -2.87 -12.74 -6.16
C PHE A 426 -3.70 -13.85 -6.82
N PRO A 427 -4.43 -14.66 -6.07
CA PRO A 427 -5.15 -15.81 -6.62
C PRO A 427 -6.16 -15.49 -7.74
N ASN A 428 -6.74 -14.29 -7.72
CA ASN A 428 -7.69 -13.87 -8.75
C ASN A 428 -7.02 -13.33 -10.02
N ILE A 429 -5.69 -13.15 -10.05
CA ILE A 429 -5.00 -12.52 -11.19
C ILE A 429 -5.20 -13.32 -12.49
N ARG A 430 -5.35 -14.63 -12.40
CA ARG A 430 -5.65 -15.53 -13.53
C ARG A 430 -6.98 -15.21 -14.24
N ASN A 431 -7.88 -14.49 -13.59
CA ASN A 431 -9.19 -14.11 -14.13
C ASN A 431 -9.11 -12.84 -14.99
N PHE A 432 -7.94 -12.21 -15.09
CA PHE A 432 -7.72 -10.96 -15.82
C PHE A 432 -6.73 -11.16 -16.94
N THR A 433 -6.96 -10.48 -18.07
CA THR A 433 -6.12 -10.59 -19.28
C THR A 433 -4.68 -10.13 -19.04
N HIS A 434 -4.47 -9.14 -18.18
CA HIS A 434 -3.18 -8.55 -17.92
C HIS A 434 -2.83 -8.61 -16.43
N SER A 435 -1.77 -9.32 -16.11
CA SER A 435 -1.19 -9.33 -14.76
C SER A 435 -0.22 -8.17 -14.52
N ASN A 436 0.21 -7.49 -15.58
CA ASN A 436 1.07 -6.31 -15.56
C ASN A 436 0.40 -5.17 -16.35
N LEU A 437 0.22 -4.04 -15.70
CA LEU A 437 -0.42 -2.86 -16.27
C LEU A 437 0.58 -1.89 -16.93
N GLY A 438 1.89 -2.18 -16.88
CA GLY A 438 2.94 -1.45 -17.57
C GLY A 438 3.29 -0.07 -17.00
N PHE A 439 2.88 0.23 -15.76
CA PHE A 439 3.16 1.52 -15.13
C PHE A 439 4.50 1.57 -14.36
N MET A 440 5.23 0.47 -14.30
CA MET A 440 6.58 0.41 -13.72
C MET A 440 7.61 0.17 -14.82
N ALA A 441 8.76 0.89 -14.74
CA ALA A 441 9.88 0.78 -15.67
C ALA A 441 10.89 -0.28 -15.21
#